data_03aedace0a2f2b9bc6ae5151060fae82
#
_entry.id   03aedace0a2f2b9bc6ae5151060fae82
#
_cell.length_a   1.000
_cell.length_b   1.000
_cell.length_c   1.000
_cell.angle_alpha   90.00
_cell.angle_beta   90.00
_cell.angle_gamma   90.00
#
_symmetry.space_group_name_H-M   'P 1'
#
loop_
_entity.id
_entity.type
_entity.pdbx_description
1 polymer ?
#
loop_
_entity_poly.entity_id
_entity_poly.type
_entity_poly.pdbx_seq_one_letter_code
_entity_poly.pdbx_strand_id
1 'polypeptide(L)'
;MKDYLKYDDTQIFKYDNFALAIIYTIGHILVAMTCNRIITGASLDMAAADAFIEPIINGFWFYFLLVYLKKILVNKTNLSFVNLGIYLALIYTIGHVFIAMTCNRLLTGAPLNLAAIDAIVEPLINGFWFYILFEVVNKIKKNIHQNASGSNIDNIENNSLHPSKLAPINNKKNLD
;
A
#
# COMPACT_ATOMS: atom_id res chain seq x y z
N MET A 1 9.57 17.67 30.33
CA MET A 1 8.94 18.33 29.18
C MET A 1 9.37 17.71 27.83
N LYS A 2 9.84 16.45 27.82
CA LYS A 2 10.25 15.69 26.60
C LYS A 2 9.37 14.48 26.30
N ASP A 3 8.40 14.14 27.14
CA ASP A 3 7.64 12.90 27.00
C ASP A 3 6.33 13.04 26.22
N TYR A 4 5.89 14.28 25.92
CA TYR A 4 4.65 14.52 25.17
C TYR A 4 4.78 14.40 23.64
N LEU A 5 6.01 14.37 23.09
CA LEU A 5 6.22 14.30 21.64
C LEU A 5 6.41 12.87 21.10
N LYS A 6 6.43 11.85 21.97
CA LYS A 6 6.66 10.44 21.58
C LYS A 6 5.38 9.65 21.31
N TYR A 7 4.21 10.26 21.55
CA TYR A 7 2.93 9.54 21.48
C TYR A 7 2.33 9.40 20.09
N ASP A 8 2.75 10.19 19.08
CA ASP A 8 1.93 10.38 17.89
C ASP A 8 2.44 9.72 16.60
N ASP A 9 3.76 9.53 16.43
CA ASP A 9 4.30 9.06 15.16
C ASP A 9 3.86 7.62 14.79
N THR A 10 3.75 6.73 15.77
CA THR A 10 3.39 5.33 15.51
C THR A 10 1.89 5.15 15.22
N GLN A 11 1.03 5.96 15.80
CA GLN A 11 -0.41 5.91 15.55
C GLN A 11 -0.76 6.54 14.21
N ILE A 12 -0.21 7.71 13.89
CA ILE A 12 -0.39 8.37 12.59
C ILE A 12 0.07 7.45 11.47
N PHE A 13 1.25 6.81 11.61
CA PHE A 13 1.78 5.87 10.62
C PHE A 13 0.87 4.65 10.40
N LYS A 14 0.17 4.20 11.41
CA LYS A 14 -0.76 3.06 11.32
C LYS A 14 -2.03 3.42 10.56
N TYR A 15 -2.62 4.60 10.82
CA TYR A 15 -3.83 5.07 10.13
C TYR A 15 -3.54 5.39 8.66
N ASP A 16 -2.39 5.99 8.35
CA ASP A 16 -1.98 6.29 6.99
C ASP A 16 -1.83 5.03 6.14
N ASN A 17 -1.23 3.98 6.69
CA ASN A 17 -1.05 2.71 5.98
C ASN A 17 -2.37 1.98 5.76
N PHE A 18 -3.30 2.07 6.71
CA PHE A 18 -4.64 1.48 6.57
C PHE A 18 -5.46 2.23 5.51
N ALA A 19 -5.46 3.56 5.54
CA ALA A 19 -6.11 4.39 4.53
C ALA A 19 -5.53 4.11 3.13
N LEU A 20 -4.20 3.99 3.02
CA LEU A 20 -3.52 3.63 1.78
C LEU A 20 -3.97 2.25 1.26
N ALA A 21 -4.09 1.27 2.14
CA ALA A 21 -4.58 -0.05 1.77
C ALA A 21 -6.02 -0.03 1.23
N ILE A 22 -6.91 0.78 1.84
CA ILE A 22 -8.28 0.97 1.35
C ILE A 22 -8.27 1.62 -0.03
N ILE A 23 -7.52 2.70 -0.23
CA ILE A 23 -7.43 3.40 -1.52
C ILE A 23 -6.88 2.47 -2.60
N TYR A 24 -5.85 1.69 -2.27
CA TYR A 24 -5.30 0.68 -3.17
C TYR A 24 -6.35 -0.36 -3.56
N THR A 25 -7.08 -0.90 -2.59
CA THR A 25 -8.11 -1.93 -2.83
C THR A 25 -9.23 -1.40 -3.72
N ILE A 26 -9.73 -0.18 -3.45
CA ILE A 26 -10.75 0.45 -4.29
C ILE A 26 -10.23 0.63 -5.72
N GLY A 27 -9.02 1.16 -5.88
CA GLY A 27 -8.41 1.34 -7.19
C GLY A 27 -8.17 0.01 -7.93
N HIS A 28 -7.71 -1.03 -7.22
CA HIS A 28 -7.56 -2.37 -7.76
C HIS A 28 -8.87 -2.92 -8.32
N ILE A 29 -9.98 -2.85 -7.55
CA ILE A 29 -11.29 -3.29 -8.00
C ILE A 29 -11.75 -2.51 -9.24
N LEU A 30 -11.54 -1.19 -9.28
CA LEU A 30 -11.89 -0.37 -10.45
C LEU A 30 -11.06 -0.74 -11.68
N VAL A 31 -9.78 -1.02 -11.52
CA VAL A 31 -8.89 -1.49 -12.60
C VAL A 31 -9.35 -2.85 -13.10
N ALA A 32 -9.54 -3.83 -12.21
CA ALA A 32 -9.99 -5.18 -12.56
C ALA A 32 -11.32 -5.16 -13.33
N MET A 33 -12.31 -4.45 -12.80
CA MET A 33 -13.62 -4.29 -13.44
C MET A 33 -13.51 -3.62 -14.83
N THR A 34 -12.64 -2.61 -14.97
CA THR A 34 -12.46 -1.89 -16.23
C THR A 34 -11.74 -2.75 -17.27
N CYS A 35 -10.66 -3.45 -16.87
CA CYS A 35 -9.91 -4.36 -17.74
C CYS A 35 -10.82 -5.48 -18.24
N ASN A 36 -11.53 -6.15 -17.33
CA ASN A 36 -12.45 -7.21 -17.67
C ASN A 36 -13.51 -6.72 -18.69
N ARG A 37 -14.16 -5.58 -18.43
CA ARG A 37 -15.15 -5.01 -19.33
C ARG A 37 -14.58 -4.66 -20.71
N ILE A 38 -13.40 -4.08 -20.78
CA ILE A 38 -12.77 -3.66 -22.05
C ILE A 38 -12.29 -4.87 -22.84
N ILE A 39 -11.65 -5.82 -22.18
CA ILE A 39 -11.01 -6.96 -22.85
C ILE A 39 -12.05 -8.02 -23.25
N THR A 40 -12.96 -8.33 -22.35
CA THR A 40 -13.91 -9.44 -22.55
C THR A 40 -15.27 -8.99 -23.09
N GLY A 41 -15.61 -7.72 -22.97
CA GLY A 41 -16.94 -7.19 -23.29
C GLY A 41 -18.02 -7.55 -22.25
N ALA A 42 -17.62 -8.00 -21.06
CA ALA A 42 -18.55 -8.38 -19.99
C ALA A 42 -19.47 -7.23 -19.57
N SER A 43 -20.66 -7.54 -19.08
CA SER A 43 -21.52 -6.55 -18.45
C SER A 43 -20.90 -6.01 -17.17
N LEU A 44 -21.31 -4.82 -16.73
CA LEU A 44 -20.71 -4.17 -15.58
C LEU A 44 -20.86 -4.97 -14.28
N ASP A 45 -22.00 -5.59 -14.08
CA ASP A 45 -22.32 -6.44 -12.94
C ASP A 45 -21.46 -7.71 -12.90
N MET A 46 -21.25 -8.37 -14.04
CA MET A 46 -20.38 -9.53 -14.15
C MET A 46 -18.89 -9.17 -13.95
N ALA A 47 -18.44 -8.07 -14.55
CA ALA A 47 -17.09 -7.58 -14.34
C ALA A 47 -16.84 -7.16 -12.88
N ALA A 48 -17.83 -6.55 -12.21
CA ALA A 48 -17.75 -6.23 -10.80
C ALA A 48 -17.74 -7.51 -9.93
N ALA A 49 -18.57 -8.50 -10.23
CA ALA A 49 -18.56 -9.77 -9.51
C ALA A 49 -17.20 -10.47 -9.61
N ASP A 50 -16.59 -10.48 -10.79
CA ASP A 50 -15.26 -11.06 -11.01
C ASP A 50 -14.18 -10.31 -10.20
N ALA A 51 -14.16 -8.98 -10.27
CA ALA A 51 -13.24 -8.13 -9.53
C ALA A 51 -13.30 -8.30 -8.00
N PHE A 52 -14.41 -8.80 -7.46
CA PHE A 52 -14.54 -9.12 -6.03
C PHE A 52 -14.23 -10.59 -5.72
N ILE A 53 -14.68 -11.52 -6.53
CA ILE A 53 -14.59 -12.97 -6.25
C ILE A 53 -13.17 -13.47 -6.50
N GLU A 54 -12.53 -13.03 -7.58
CA GLU A 54 -11.17 -13.46 -7.94
C GLU A 54 -10.16 -13.22 -6.84
N PRO A 55 -10.02 -12.00 -6.23
CA PRO A 55 -9.06 -11.79 -5.15
C PRO A 55 -9.32 -12.64 -3.91
N ILE A 56 -10.57 -12.99 -3.62
CA ILE A 56 -10.92 -13.87 -2.50
C ILE A 56 -10.38 -15.28 -2.76
N ILE A 57 -10.60 -15.82 -3.95
CA ILE A 57 -10.09 -17.15 -4.34
C ILE A 57 -8.56 -17.15 -4.36
N ASN A 58 -7.94 -16.09 -4.88
CA ASN A 58 -6.49 -15.91 -4.85
C ASN A 58 -5.93 -15.82 -3.43
N GLY A 59 -6.66 -15.23 -2.49
CA GLY A 59 -6.33 -15.24 -1.06
C GLY A 59 -6.28 -16.64 -0.47
N PHE A 60 -7.24 -17.51 -0.80
CA PHE A 60 -7.23 -18.92 -0.42
C PHE A 60 -6.04 -19.67 -1.05
N TRP A 61 -5.77 -19.43 -2.33
CA TRP A 61 -4.60 -19.98 -3.01
C TRP A 61 -3.29 -19.59 -2.34
N PHE A 62 -3.11 -18.32 -2.03
CA PHE A 62 -1.94 -17.82 -1.31
C PHE A 62 -1.78 -18.47 0.07
N TYR A 63 -2.88 -18.58 0.82
CA TYR A 63 -2.89 -19.26 2.11
C TYR A 63 -2.45 -20.73 1.98
N PHE A 64 -3.00 -21.45 0.99
CA PHE A 64 -2.61 -22.85 0.69
C PHE A 64 -1.10 -22.96 0.40
N LEU A 65 -0.55 -22.05 -0.41
CA LEU A 65 0.89 -22.04 -0.69
C LEU A 65 1.74 -21.84 0.56
N LEU A 66 1.36 -20.92 1.42
CA LEU A 66 2.11 -20.63 2.65
C LEU A 66 2.06 -21.80 3.64
N VAL A 67 0.90 -22.42 3.82
CA VAL A 67 0.72 -23.46 4.84
C VAL A 67 1.27 -24.81 4.37
N TYR A 68 0.98 -25.21 3.15
CA TYR A 68 1.26 -26.55 2.66
C TYR A 68 2.53 -26.61 1.82
N LEU A 69 2.63 -25.79 0.79
CA LEU A 69 3.71 -25.91 -0.17
C LEU A 69 5.04 -25.43 0.42
N LYS A 70 5.04 -24.32 1.17
CA LYS A 70 6.23 -23.86 1.90
C LYS A 70 6.78 -24.95 2.83
N LYS A 71 5.90 -25.62 3.57
CA LYS A 71 6.29 -26.71 4.47
C LYS A 71 6.92 -27.90 3.71
N ILE A 72 6.35 -28.27 2.57
CA ILE A 72 6.88 -29.36 1.74
C ILE A 72 8.25 -28.99 1.16
N LEU A 73 8.39 -27.78 0.62
CA LEU A 73 9.62 -27.31 0.01
C LEU A 73 10.74 -27.18 1.04
N VAL A 74 10.48 -26.60 2.20
CA VAL A 74 11.47 -26.47 3.28
C VAL A 74 11.97 -27.85 3.76
N ASN A 75 11.07 -28.82 3.89
CA ASN A 75 11.42 -30.14 4.41
C ASN A 75 12.13 -31.05 3.39
N LYS A 76 11.92 -30.82 2.09
CA LYS A 76 12.47 -31.70 1.03
C LYS A 76 13.67 -31.13 0.29
N THR A 77 13.97 -29.85 0.43
CA THR A 77 15.01 -29.19 -0.34
C THR A 77 15.87 -28.33 0.57
N ASN A 78 17.21 -28.43 0.41
CA ASN A 78 18.18 -27.52 1.06
C ASN A 78 18.22 -26.15 0.33
N LEU A 79 17.06 -25.61 -0.06
CA LEU A 79 16.97 -24.34 -0.76
C LEU A 79 17.29 -23.17 0.18
N SER A 80 18.11 -22.24 -0.29
CA SER A 80 18.30 -20.94 0.35
C SER A 80 16.95 -20.23 0.48
N PHE A 81 16.78 -19.44 1.53
CA PHE A 81 15.56 -18.65 1.77
C PHE A 81 15.14 -17.80 0.56
N VAL A 82 16.12 -17.22 -0.16
CA VAL A 82 15.89 -16.41 -1.38
C VAL A 82 15.31 -17.29 -2.50
N ASN A 83 15.88 -18.45 -2.73
CA ASN A 83 15.40 -19.37 -3.77
C ASN A 83 13.98 -19.87 -3.46
N LEU A 84 13.70 -20.19 -2.18
CA LEU A 84 12.35 -20.57 -1.76
C LEU A 84 11.32 -19.49 -2.08
N GLY A 85 11.64 -18.21 -1.81
CA GLY A 85 10.77 -17.08 -2.13
C GLY A 85 10.46 -16.97 -3.63
N ILE A 86 11.47 -17.15 -4.48
CA ILE A 86 11.31 -17.13 -5.94
C ILE A 86 10.41 -18.29 -6.41
N TYR A 87 10.62 -19.50 -5.92
CA TYR A 87 9.77 -20.65 -6.29
C TYR A 87 8.32 -20.44 -5.86
N LEU A 88 8.09 -19.96 -4.64
CA LEU A 88 6.74 -19.66 -4.17
C LEU A 88 6.07 -18.57 -5.00
N ALA A 89 6.80 -17.51 -5.38
CA ALA A 89 6.30 -16.45 -6.22
C ALA A 89 5.91 -16.95 -7.61
N LEU A 90 6.75 -17.78 -8.23
CA LEU A 90 6.46 -18.37 -9.54
C LEU A 90 5.20 -19.26 -9.49
N ILE A 91 5.11 -20.15 -8.49
CA ILE A 91 3.95 -21.03 -8.35
C ILE A 91 2.69 -20.22 -8.03
N TYR A 92 2.82 -19.18 -7.19
CA TYR A 92 1.72 -18.26 -6.93
C TYR A 92 1.22 -17.60 -8.21
N THR A 93 2.12 -17.03 -9.01
CA THR A 93 1.78 -16.32 -10.26
C THR A 93 1.10 -17.25 -11.25
N ILE A 94 1.60 -18.46 -11.44
CA ILE A 94 0.97 -19.45 -12.34
C ILE A 94 -0.44 -19.78 -11.85
N GLY A 95 -0.60 -20.08 -10.57
CA GLY A 95 -1.92 -20.39 -10.00
C GLY A 95 -2.88 -19.21 -10.05
N HIS A 96 -2.39 -17.98 -9.80
CA HIS A 96 -3.18 -16.76 -9.93
C HIS A 96 -3.74 -16.58 -11.35
N VAL A 97 -2.91 -16.73 -12.39
CA VAL A 97 -3.35 -16.63 -13.78
C VAL A 97 -4.43 -17.67 -14.10
N PHE A 98 -4.28 -18.93 -13.63
CA PHE A 98 -5.30 -19.96 -13.80
C PHE A 98 -6.62 -19.63 -13.08
N ILE A 99 -6.54 -19.09 -11.87
CA ILE A 99 -7.72 -18.70 -11.09
C ILE A 99 -8.40 -17.51 -11.78
N ALA A 100 -7.69 -16.44 -12.12
CA ALA A 100 -8.23 -15.28 -12.79
C ALA A 100 -8.91 -15.66 -14.12
N MET A 101 -8.23 -16.42 -14.96
CA MET A 101 -8.78 -16.92 -16.23
C MET A 101 -10.06 -17.75 -16.02
N THR A 102 -10.08 -18.59 -14.98
CA THR A 102 -11.23 -19.46 -14.68
C THR A 102 -12.40 -18.65 -14.13
N CYS A 103 -12.16 -17.76 -13.18
CA CYS A 103 -13.17 -16.87 -12.62
C CYS A 103 -13.81 -16.01 -13.71
N ASN A 104 -12.97 -15.33 -14.50
CA ASN A 104 -13.44 -14.51 -15.59
C ASN A 104 -14.34 -15.32 -16.56
N ARG A 105 -13.87 -16.49 -17.01
CA ARG A 105 -14.66 -17.34 -17.91
C ARG A 105 -15.99 -17.81 -17.30
N LEU A 106 -15.99 -18.20 -16.03
CA LEU A 106 -17.19 -18.73 -15.37
C LEU A 106 -18.20 -17.64 -15.05
N LEU A 107 -17.74 -16.47 -14.64
CA LEU A 107 -18.59 -15.36 -14.22
C LEU A 107 -19.09 -14.54 -15.40
N THR A 108 -18.22 -14.27 -16.38
CA THR A 108 -18.56 -13.40 -17.51
C THR A 108 -18.99 -14.15 -18.77
N GLY A 109 -18.70 -15.45 -18.87
CA GLY A 109 -18.90 -16.23 -20.08
C GLY A 109 -17.90 -15.91 -21.19
N ALA A 110 -16.83 -15.15 -20.90
CA ALA A 110 -15.85 -14.74 -21.90
C ALA A 110 -15.16 -15.92 -22.59
N PRO A 111 -14.77 -15.77 -23.86
CA PRO A 111 -13.93 -16.75 -24.53
C PRO A 111 -12.60 -16.92 -23.80
N LEU A 112 -12.06 -18.16 -23.79
CA LEU A 112 -10.86 -18.49 -23.01
C LEU A 112 -9.64 -17.63 -23.36
N ASN A 113 -9.47 -17.27 -24.62
CA ASN A 113 -8.37 -16.40 -25.07
C ASN A 113 -8.48 -14.99 -24.48
N LEU A 114 -9.69 -14.41 -24.39
CA LEU A 114 -9.89 -13.09 -23.79
C LEU A 114 -9.73 -13.14 -22.27
N ALA A 115 -10.26 -14.17 -21.62
CA ALA A 115 -10.06 -14.40 -20.19
C ALA A 115 -8.56 -14.59 -19.84
N ALA A 116 -7.79 -15.26 -20.69
CA ALA A 116 -6.34 -15.42 -20.50
C ALA A 116 -5.58 -14.11 -20.70
N ILE A 117 -5.98 -13.27 -21.66
CA ILE A 117 -5.39 -11.95 -21.86
C ILE A 117 -5.66 -11.07 -20.63
N ASP A 118 -6.89 -11.04 -20.15
CA ASP A 118 -7.29 -10.27 -18.98
C ASP A 118 -6.50 -10.69 -17.73
N ALA A 119 -6.41 -11.99 -17.47
CA ALA A 119 -5.64 -12.55 -16.35
C ALA A 119 -4.15 -12.19 -16.32
N ILE A 120 -3.58 -11.74 -17.45
CA ILE A 120 -2.19 -11.27 -17.55
C ILE A 120 -2.14 -9.73 -17.53
N VAL A 121 -3.02 -9.06 -18.25
CA VAL A 121 -3.00 -7.60 -18.42
C VAL A 121 -3.44 -6.89 -17.14
N GLU A 122 -4.48 -7.38 -16.48
CA GLU A 122 -5.01 -6.79 -15.26
C GLU A 122 -3.94 -6.64 -14.15
N PRO A 123 -3.18 -7.67 -13.74
CA PRO A 123 -2.14 -7.53 -12.74
C PRO A 123 -1.03 -6.53 -13.13
N LEU A 124 -0.70 -6.42 -14.41
CA LEU A 124 0.28 -5.43 -14.89
C LEU A 124 -0.22 -4.00 -14.70
N ILE A 125 -1.49 -3.74 -15.03
CA ILE A 125 -2.10 -2.42 -14.82
C ILE A 125 -2.26 -2.12 -13.34
N ASN A 126 -2.60 -3.11 -12.52
CA ASN A 126 -2.65 -2.98 -11.07
C ASN A 126 -1.28 -2.70 -10.44
N GLY A 127 -0.21 -3.29 -10.97
CA GLY A 127 1.16 -2.96 -10.58
C GLY A 127 1.52 -1.51 -10.89
N PHE A 128 1.10 -1.00 -12.06
CA PHE A 128 1.28 0.40 -12.44
C PHE A 128 0.45 1.35 -11.56
N TRP A 129 -0.79 0.99 -11.26
CA TRP A 129 -1.65 1.71 -10.31
C TRP A 129 -0.98 1.81 -8.92
N PHE A 130 -0.46 0.72 -8.40
CA PHE A 130 0.26 0.70 -7.13
C PHE A 130 1.46 1.64 -7.14
N TYR A 131 2.23 1.63 -8.22
CA TYR A 131 3.39 2.52 -8.37
C TYR A 131 2.97 4.00 -8.31
N ILE A 132 1.94 4.41 -9.07
CA ILE A 132 1.42 5.78 -9.05
C ILE A 132 0.98 6.17 -7.64
N LEU A 133 0.20 5.31 -6.99
CA LEU A 133 -0.30 5.57 -5.65
C LEU A 133 0.83 5.76 -4.65
N PHE A 134 1.85 4.91 -4.71
CA PHE A 134 3.03 4.99 -3.86
C PHE A 134 3.81 6.29 -4.05
N GLU A 135 4.04 6.70 -5.29
CA GLU A 135 4.71 7.96 -5.62
C GLU A 135 3.94 9.20 -5.14
N VAL A 136 2.62 9.22 -5.34
CA VAL A 136 1.75 10.31 -4.89
C VAL A 136 1.81 10.44 -3.37
N VAL A 137 1.68 9.33 -2.64
CA VAL A 137 1.71 9.32 -1.17
C VAL A 137 3.07 9.79 -0.65
N ASN A 138 4.16 9.35 -1.25
CA ASN A 138 5.51 9.78 -0.86
C ASN A 138 5.72 11.29 -1.09
N LYS A 139 5.22 11.85 -2.20
CA LYS A 139 5.26 13.29 -2.45
C LYS A 139 4.45 14.08 -1.43
N ILE A 140 3.25 13.62 -1.09
CA ILE A 140 2.40 14.26 -0.08
C ILE A 140 3.10 14.25 1.28
N LYS A 141 3.62 13.11 1.72
CA LYS A 141 4.35 13.00 3.00
C LYS A 141 5.56 13.93 3.05
N LYS A 142 6.34 14.00 1.97
CA LYS A 142 7.50 14.90 1.88
C LYS A 142 7.10 16.37 2.02
N ASN A 143 6.03 16.79 1.35
CA ASN A 143 5.55 18.17 1.41
C ASN A 143 5.05 18.54 2.80
N ILE A 144 4.32 17.65 3.47
CA ILE A 144 3.86 17.87 4.85
C ILE A 144 5.06 18.05 5.79
N HIS A 145 6.08 17.22 5.65
CA HIS A 145 7.28 17.29 6.51
C HIS A 145 8.08 18.59 6.30
N GLN A 146 8.19 19.04 5.06
CA GLN A 146 8.85 20.30 4.73
C GLN A 146 8.10 21.52 5.29
N ASN A 147 6.78 21.54 5.17
CA ASN A 147 5.94 22.62 5.69
C ASN A 147 5.99 22.67 7.24
N ALA A 148 5.97 21.52 7.92
CA ALA A 148 6.09 21.44 9.35
C ALA A 148 7.46 21.93 9.86
N SER A 149 8.55 21.65 9.13
CA SER A 149 9.88 22.12 9.46
C SER A 149 10.05 23.63 9.22
N GLY A 150 9.46 24.18 8.15
CA GLY A 150 9.48 25.62 7.84
C GLY A 150 8.77 26.46 8.90
N SER A 151 7.56 26.02 9.31
CA SER A 151 6.78 26.73 10.32
C SER A 151 7.45 26.79 11.70
N ASN A 152 8.26 25.81 12.05
CA ASN A 152 9.03 25.82 13.31
C ASN A 152 10.17 26.83 13.29
N ILE A 153 10.82 27.04 12.14
CA ILE A 153 11.91 28.02 12.00
C ILE A 153 11.36 29.43 12.11
N ASP A 154 10.27 29.73 11.44
CA ASP A 154 9.61 31.06 11.48
C ASP A 154 9.13 31.41 12.89
N ASN A 155 8.64 30.46 13.67
CA ASN A 155 8.22 30.66 15.05
C ASN A 155 9.41 30.89 16.01
N ILE A 156 10.55 30.29 15.75
CA ILE A 156 11.78 30.51 16.56
C ILE A 156 12.35 31.88 16.25
N GLU A 157 12.38 32.30 15.01
CA GLU A 157 12.91 33.61 14.60
C GLU A 157 12.05 34.77 15.13
N ASN A 158 10.72 34.65 15.04
CA ASN A 158 9.77 35.64 15.57
C ASN A 158 9.81 35.73 17.11
N ASN A 159 10.06 34.64 17.83
CA ASN A 159 10.22 34.66 19.29
C ASN A 159 11.59 35.22 19.75
N SER A 160 12.63 35.16 18.92
CA SER A 160 13.95 35.73 19.21
C SER A 160 14.02 37.24 18.99
N LEU A 161 13.13 37.78 18.14
CA LEU A 161 13.07 39.21 17.78
C LEU A 161 12.21 40.07 18.72
N HIS A 162 11.56 39.49 19.75
CA HIS A 162 10.74 40.26 20.69
C HIS A 162 11.58 40.81 21.86
N PRO A 163 11.94 42.11 21.92
CA PRO A 163 12.85 42.70 22.90
C PRO A 163 12.31 42.80 24.31
N SER A 164 11.08 42.34 24.59
CA SER A 164 10.38 42.64 25.83
C SER A 164 10.67 41.71 27.01
N LYS A 165 11.70 40.83 26.96
CA LYS A 165 12.08 39.95 28.07
C LYS A 165 13.41 40.28 28.76
N LEU A 166 14.00 41.42 28.46
CA LEU A 166 15.12 41.91 29.29
C LEU A 166 14.53 42.73 30.46
N ALA A 167 14.09 42.04 31.50
CA ALA A 167 13.84 42.70 32.80
C ALA A 167 15.17 43.27 33.33
N PRO A 168 15.23 44.52 33.76
CA PRO A 168 16.47 45.10 34.31
C PRO A 168 16.82 44.36 35.60
N ILE A 169 18.04 43.84 35.64
CA ILE A 169 18.67 43.32 36.86
C ILE A 169 18.88 44.46 37.82
N ASN A 170 17.98 44.57 38.79
CA ASN A 170 18.08 45.57 39.85
C ASN A 170 19.15 45.16 40.86
N ASN A 171 20.36 45.61 40.65
CA ASN A 171 21.53 45.38 41.50
C ASN A 171 21.46 46.36 42.69
N LYS A 172 20.67 46.09 43.71
CA LYS A 172 20.74 46.78 44.99
C LYS A 172 21.95 46.27 45.78
N LYS A 173 23.05 46.95 45.66
CA LYS A 173 24.13 46.94 46.63
C LYS A 173 23.58 47.50 47.94
N ASN A 174 23.44 46.69 48.96
CA ASN A 174 23.42 47.17 50.35
C ASN A 174 24.85 47.25 50.82
N LEU A 175 25.34 48.50 50.97
CA LEU A 175 26.41 48.92 51.86
C LEU A 175 25.73 49.28 53.17
N ASP A 176 26.04 48.57 54.21
CA ASP A 176 26.28 49.01 55.56
C ASP A 176 26.79 47.82 56.41
#